data_bec8e156437186ac56cc46f6b8eb704a
#
_entry.id   bec8e156437186ac56cc46f6b8eb704a
#
_cell.length_a   1.000
_cell.length_b   1.000
_cell.length_c   1.000
_cell.angle_alpha   90.00
_cell.angle_beta   90.00
_cell.angle_gamma   90.00
#
_symmetry.space_group_name_H-M   'P 1'
#
loop_
_entity.id
_entity.type
_entity.pdbx_description
1 polymer ?
#
loop_
_entity_poly.entity_id
_entity_poly.type
_entity_poly.pdbx_seq_one_letter_code
_entity_poly.pdbx_strand_id
1 'polypeptide(L)'
;ISEECISCGACTIGCSTCTCFTTRDVVYTENDKAGERRRVSASCQVPGFDQMAMQKEFRSTAGDRIRYRVMHKFHDYDARFHEGHMCVGCGRCSDRCPAFIEITSTVSKMAAAIEDIKAKGE
;
A
#
# COMPACT_ATOMS: atom_id res chain seq x y z
N ILE A 1 -15.58 -0.33 -1.10
CA ILE A 1 -14.21 -0.71 -0.68
C ILE A 1 -13.57 0.39 0.15
N SER A 2 -13.64 1.66 -0.27
CA SER A 2 -13.08 2.78 0.49
C SER A 2 -13.74 2.99 1.86
N GLU A 3 -15.03 2.71 1.97
CA GLU A 3 -15.81 2.79 3.20
C GLU A 3 -15.64 1.57 4.11
N GLU A 4 -15.29 0.43 3.55
CA GLU A 4 -15.09 -0.83 4.26
C GLU A 4 -13.68 -0.91 4.90
N CYS A 5 -12.70 -0.25 4.30
CA CYS A 5 -11.31 -0.35 4.73
C CYS A 5 -11.03 0.45 6.00
N ILE A 6 -10.61 -0.22 7.06
CA ILE A 6 -10.21 0.38 8.33
C ILE A 6 -8.75 0.82 8.40
N SER A 7 -8.02 0.75 7.30
CA SER A 7 -6.61 1.19 7.18
C SER A 7 -5.63 0.51 8.17
N CYS A 8 -5.88 -0.73 8.56
CA CYS A 8 -5.08 -1.46 9.55
C CYS A 8 -3.70 -1.93 9.04
N GLY A 9 -3.47 -1.97 7.73
CA GLY A 9 -2.20 -2.37 7.13
C GLY A 9 -1.92 -3.87 7.07
N ALA A 10 -2.77 -4.75 7.60
CA ALA A 10 -2.56 -6.21 7.62
C ALA A 10 -2.29 -6.80 6.23
N CYS A 11 -2.98 -6.31 5.22
CA CYS A 11 -2.82 -6.73 3.83
C CYS A 11 -1.45 -6.40 3.23
N THR A 12 -0.75 -5.40 3.73
CA THR A 12 0.60 -5.00 3.29
C THR A 12 1.67 -5.73 4.08
N ILE A 13 1.54 -5.77 5.40
CA ILE A 13 2.51 -6.44 6.28
C ILE A 13 2.52 -7.96 6.03
N GLY A 14 1.37 -8.56 5.74
CA GLY A 14 1.27 -9.99 5.41
C GLY A 14 1.66 -10.36 3.98
N CYS A 15 1.92 -9.39 3.12
CA CYS A 15 2.21 -9.65 1.71
C CYS A 15 3.68 -9.99 1.47
N SER A 16 3.93 -11.12 0.81
CA SER A 16 5.29 -11.60 0.48
C SER A 16 6.06 -10.69 -0.48
N THR A 17 5.36 -9.91 -1.29
CA THR A 17 5.97 -9.00 -2.27
C THR A 17 5.91 -7.52 -1.87
N CYS A 18 5.41 -7.18 -0.67
CA CYS A 18 5.44 -5.82 -0.17
C CYS A 18 6.77 -5.51 0.50
N THR A 19 7.40 -4.43 0.08
CA THR A 19 8.68 -3.95 0.61
C THR A 19 8.58 -2.58 1.27
N CYS A 20 7.36 -2.20 1.69
CA CYS A 20 7.11 -0.92 2.35
C CYS A 20 7.90 -0.84 3.66
N PHE A 21 8.65 0.23 3.85
CA PHE A 21 9.41 0.50 5.06
C PHE A 21 9.32 1.97 5.46
N THR A 22 9.65 2.23 6.69
CA THR A 22 9.98 3.56 7.19
C THR A 22 11.32 3.53 7.90
N THR A 23 11.87 4.67 8.23
CA THR A 23 13.11 4.77 9.00
C THR A 23 12.81 5.25 10.42
N ARG A 24 13.52 4.69 11.39
CA ARG A 24 13.46 5.10 12.79
C ARG A 24 14.86 5.40 13.28
N ASP A 25 15.06 6.59 13.83
CA ASP A 25 16.31 6.97 14.45
C ASP A 25 16.36 6.46 15.89
N VAL A 26 17.45 5.83 16.25
CA VAL A 26 17.73 5.32 17.59
C VAL A 26 19.02 5.97 18.07
N VAL A 27 18.93 6.82 19.09
CA VAL A 27 20.09 7.43 19.75
C VAL A 27 20.54 6.50 20.87
N TYR A 28 21.84 6.25 20.94
CA TYR A 28 22.40 5.40 21.99
C TYR A 28 22.46 6.13 23.33
N THR A 29 21.95 5.50 24.38
CA THR A 29 21.89 6.09 25.72
C THR A 29 23.28 6.25 26.35
N GLU A 30 24.25 5.42 25.96
CA GLU A 30 25.64 5.45 26.42
C GLU A 30 26.45 6.59 25.76
N ASN A 31 26.01 7.02 24.59
CA ASN A 31 26.67 8.09 23.85
C ASN A 31 25.63 8.84 23.02
N ASP A 32 25.12 9.93 23.51
CA ASP A 32 24.11 10.78 22.88
C ASP A 32 24.57 11.47 21.59
N LYS A 33 25.85 11.34 21.23
CA LYS A 33 26.43 11.82 19.96
C LYS A 33 26.46 10.76 18.87
N ALA A 34 26.08 9.52 19.19
CA ALA A 34 26.04 8.41 18.26
C ALA A 34 24.66 7.78 18.24
N GLY A 35 24.28 7.30 17.07
CA GLY A 35 22.99 6.64 16.86
C GLY A 35 22.98 5.89 15.55
N GLU A 36 21.86 5.25 15.27
CA GLU A 36 21.63 4.54 14.02
C GLU A 36 20.26 4.87 13.43
N ARG A 37 20.15 4.77 12.11
CA ARG A 37 18.90 4.86 11.41
C ARG A 37 18.48 3.46 10.94
N ARG A 38 17.44 2.92 11.56
CA ARG A 38 16.91 1.57 11.26
C ARG A 38 15.82 1.63 10.23
N ARG A 39 15.86 0.71 9.26
CA ARG A 39 14.70 0.37 8.43
C ARG A 39 13.79 -0.55 9.22
N VAL A 40 12.52 -0.16 9.33
CA VAL A 40 11.49 -0.97 9.96
C VAL A 40 10.34 -1.19 8.99
N SER A 41 9.69 -2.35 9.06
CA SER A 41 8.53 -2.64 8.22
C SER A 41 7.43 -1.62 8.46
N ALA A 42 6.82 -1.16 7.38
CA ALA A 42 5.71 -0.22 7.40
C ALA A 42 4.64 -0.62 6.40
N SER A 43 3.54 0.09 6.38
CA SER A 43 2.42 -0.20 5.51
C SER A 43 1.92 1.04 4.80
N CYS A 44 1.87 0.99 3.47
CA CYS A 44 1.26 2.05 2.66
C CYS A 44 -0.26 2.21 2.88
N GLN A 45 -0.89 1.32 3.65
CA GLN A 45 -2.31 1.39 4.00
C GLN A 45 -2.57 2.14 5.31
N VAL A 46 -1.53 2.38 6.11
CA VAL A 46 -1.65 3.12 7.37
C VAL A 46 -1.55 4.62 7.10
N PRO A 47 -2.42 5.46 7.70
CA PRO A 47 -2.29 6.91 7.63
C PRO A 47 -0.90 7.38 8.07
N GLY A 48 -0.40 8.45 7.45
CA GLY A 48 0.92 8.98 7.76
C GLY A 48 2.09 8.30 7.04
N PHE A 49 1.89 7.18 6.35
CA PHE A 49 2.96 6.49 5.64
C PHE A 49 3.66 7.35 4.58
N ASP A 50 2.90 8.19 3.88
CA ASP A 50 3.40 9.11 2.85
C ASP A 50 3.40 10.58 3.31
N GLN A 51 3.45 10.79 4.62
CA GLN A 51 3.48 12.10 5.19
C GLN A 51 4.79 12.83 4.84
N MET A 52 4.64 14.02 4.30
CA MET A 52 5.73 14.91 3.94
C MET A 52 5.87 16.07 4.93
N ALA A 53 6.83 16.94 4.68
CA ALA A 53 6.96 18.21 5.42
C ALA A 53 5.61 18.95 5.46
N MET A 54 5.35 19.68 6.54
CA MET A 54 4.08 20.37 6.82
C MET A 54 2.88 19.40 6.98
N GLN A 55 3.12 18.15 7.34
CA GLN A 55 2.11 17.11 7.57
C GLN A 55 1.19 16.86 6.35
N LYS A 56 1.67 17.13 5.16
CA LYS A 56 0.93 16.91 3.94
C LYS A 56 0.97 15.43 3.55
N GLU A 57 -0.20 14.83 3.35
CA GLU A 57 -0.36 13.46 2.84
C GLU A 57 -0.94 13.49 1.42
N PHE A 58 -0.41 12.63 0.53
CA PHE A 58 -0.96 12.48 -0.82
C PHE A 58 -2.14 11.50 -0.87
N ARG A 59 -2.18 10.55 0.05
CA ARG A 59 -3.19 9.50 0.15
C ARG A 59 -3.94 9.61 1.48
N SER A 60 -4.74 10.66 1.60
CA SER A 60 -5.43 11.00 2.84
C SER A 60 -6.60 10.07 3.17
N THR A 61 -7.22 9.44 2.15
CA THR A 61 -8.36 8.54 2.35
C THR A 61 -7.98 7.07 2.25
N ALA A 62 -8.78 6.19 2.86
CA ALA A 62 -8.63 4.75 2.71
C ALA A 62 -8.75 4.29 1.24
N GLY A 63 -9.62 4.96 0.47
CA GLY A 63 -9.79 4.71 -0.96
C GLY A 63 -8.53 5.00 -1.76
N ASP A 64 -7.87 6.13 -1.51
CA ASP A 64 -6.62 6.49 -2.17
C ASP A 64 -5.52 5.48 -1.88
N ARG A 65 -5.43 5.03 -0.63
CA ARG A 65 -4.43 4.03 -0.22
C ARG A 65 -4.67 2.66 -0.86
N ILE A 66 -5.93 2.20 -0.93
CA ILE A 66 -6.28 0.94 -1.60
C ILE A 66 -6.01 1.05 -3.11
N ARG A 67 -6.45 2.14 -3.74
CA ARG A 67 -6.19 2.40 -5.17
C ARG A 67 -4.69 2.33 -5.45
N TYR A 68 -3.89 3.07 -4.67
CA TYR A 68 -2.43 3.04 -4.81
C TYR A 68 -1.86 1.64 -4.68
N ARG A 69 -2.28 0.87 -3.66
CA ARG A 69 -1.80 -0.50 -3.44
C ARG A 69 -2.09 -1.42 -4.62
N VAL A 70 -3.29 -1.33 -5.18
CA VAL A 70 -3.69 -2.17 -6.32
C VAL A 70 -2.94 -1.75 -7.57
N MET A 71 -2.95 -0.47 -7.91
CA MET A 71 -2.24 0.05 -9.08
C MET A 71 -0.75 -0.28 -9.02
N HIS A 72 -0.11 -0.06 -7.87
CA HIS A 72 1.31 -0.38 -7.67
C HIS A 72 1.64 -1.86 -7.99
N LYS A 73 0.76 -2.80 -7.63
CA LYS A 73 1.00 -4.23 -7.84
C LYS A 73 0.67 -4.75 -9.25
N PHE A 74 -0.36 -4.20 -9.85
CA PHE A 74 -0.93 -4.76 -11.08
C PHE A 74 -0.66 -3.91 -12.32
N HIS A 75 -0.32 -2.64 -12.15
CA HIS A 75 -0.05 -1.71 -13.25
C HIS A 75 1.36 -1.11 -13.17
N ASP A 76 1.67 -0.39 -12.10
CA ASP A 76 2.90 0.43 -12.04
C ASP A 76 4.17 -0.41 -12.05
N TYR A 77 4.11 -1.61 -11.45
CA TYR A 77 5.24 -2.54 -11.45
C TYR A 77 5.54 -3.02 -12.87
N ASP A 78 4.52 -3.48 -13.60
CA ASP A 78 4.67 -3.92 -14.99
C ASP A 78 5.10 -2.77 -15.91
N ALA A 79 4.48 -1.61 -15.77
CA ALA A 79 4.86 -0.41 -16.54
C ALA A 79 6.32 0.00 -16.35
N ARG A 80 6.91 -0.31 -15.19
CA ARG A 80 8.29 0.03 -14.87
C ARG A 80 9.30 -1.06 -15.23
N PHE A 81 8.96 -2.32 -14.98
CA PHE A 81 9.91 -3.44 -15.06
C PHE A 81 9.64 -4.39 -16.22
N HIS A 82 8.47 -4.32 -16.86
CA HIS A 82 8.04 -5.20 -17.96
C HIS A 82 8.09 -6.70 -17.63
N GLU A 83 7.80 -7.04 -16.37
CA GLU A 83 7.83 -8.42 -15.85
C GLU A 83 6.46 -8.93 -15.39
N GLY A 84 5.37 -8.29 -15.86
CA GLY A 84 4.02 -8.58 -15.42
C GLY A 84 3.71 -8.02 -14.03
N HIS A 85 2.71 -8.56 -13.37
CA HIS A 85 2.26 -8.02 -12.09
C HIS A 85 3.09 -8.53 -10.91
N MET A 86 3.23 -7.70 -9.88
CA MET A 86 3.98 -8.00 -8.66
C MET A 86 3.28 -9.03 -7.73
N CYS A 87 1.99 -9.30 -7.97
CA CYS A 87 1.21 -10.17 -7.12
C CYS A 87 1.44 -11.65 -7.45
N VAL A 88 1.77 -12.46 -6.44
CA VAL A 88 1.99 -13.93 -6.58
C VAL A 88 0.74 -14.75 -6.24
N GLY A 89 -0.42 -14.14 -6.05
CA GLY A 89 -1.68 -14.83 -5.83
C GLY A 89 -1.80 -15.60 -4.51
N CYS A 90 -0.98 -15.33 -3.49
CA CYS A 90 -0.91 -16.12 -2.27
C CYS A 90 -2.12 -16.00 -1.32
N GLY A 91 -3.07 -15.10 -1.56
CA GLY A 91 -4.31 -14.95 -0.78
C GLY A 91 -4.18 -14.29 0.61
N ARG A 92 -2.99 -14.20 1.19
CA ARG A 92 -2.77 -13.72 2.57
C ARG A 92 -3.40 -12.36 2.88
N CYS A 93 -3.51 -11.48 1.90
CA CYS A 93 -4.12 -10.16 2.10
C CYS A 93 -5.64 -10.24 2.26
N SER A 94 -6.30 -11.19 1.63
CA SER A 94 -7.73 -11.46 1.81
C SER A 94 -7.98 -12.17 3.13
N ASP A 95 -7.23 -13.23 3.43
CA ASP A 95 -7.38 -14.03 4.66
C ASP A 95 -7.18 -13.21 5.94
N ARG A 96 -6.26 -12.24 5.91
CA ARG A 96 -5.93 -11.41 7.08
C ARG A 96 -6.74 -10.11 7.16
N CYS A 97 -7.64 -9.86 6.22
CA CYS A 97 -8.41 -8.64 6.22
C CYS A 97 -9.57 -8.71 7.22
N PRO A 98 -9.57 -7.91 8.30
CA PRO A 98 -10.67 -7.92 9.26
C PRO A 98 -11.97 -7.34 8.70
N ALA A 99 -11.91 -6.64 7.57
CA ALA A 99 -13.05 -6.12 6.82
C ALA A 99 -13.43 -7.01 5.62
N PHE A 100 -12.86 -8.22 5.53
CA PHE A 100 -13.16 -9.22 4.49
C PHE A 100 -13.01 -8.71 3.06
N ILE A 101 -12.10 -7.77 2.83
CA ILE A 101 -11.83 -7.22 1.49
C ILE A 101 -10.96 -8.21 0.71
N GLU A 102 -11.51 -8.76 -0.36
CA GLU A 102 -10.81 -9.68 -1.24
C GLU A 102 -10.05 -8.92 -2.34
N ILE A 103 -8.79 -9.28 -2.56
CA ILE A 103 -7.96 -8.63 -3.58
C ILE A 103 -8.46 -8.90 -5.00
N THR A 104 -8.95 -10.10 -5.27
CA THR A 104 -9.50 -10.49 -6.58
C THR A 104 -10.72 -9.65 -6.94
N SER A 105 -11.69 -9.54 -6.03
CA SER A 105 -12.87 -8.69 -6.17
C SER A 105 -12.49 -7.22 -6.34
N THR A 106 -11.50 -6.74 -5.58
CA THR A 106 -11.00 -5.37 -5.67
C THR A 106 -10.42 -5.07 -7.05
N VAL A 107 -9.58 -5.96 -7.58
CA VAL A 107 -8.97 -5.81 -8.91
C VAL A 107 -10.03 -5.81 -10.00
N SER A 108 -11.00 -6.74 -9.94
CA SER A 108 -12.10 -6.80 -10.92
C SER A 108 -12.95 -5.53 -10.91
N LYS A 109 -13.31 -5.01 -9.74
CA LYS A 109 -14.06 -3.75 -9.62
C LYS A 109 -13.27 -2.55 -10.17
N MET A 110 -11.96 -2.51 -9.94
CA MET A 110 -11.11 -1.43 -10.48
C MET A 110 -10.96 -1.54 -11.99
N ALA A 111 -10.80 -2.74 -12.54
CA ALA A 111 -10.73 -2.95 -13.98
C ALA A 111 -12.03 -2.49 -14.67
N ALA A 112 -13.18 -2.89 -14.15
CA ALA A 112 -14.48 -2.44 -14.65
C ALA A 112 -14.63 -0.91 -14.61
N ALA A 113 -14.22 -0.26 -13.50
CA ALA A 113 -14.28 1.19 -13.39
C ALA A 113 -13.36 1.90 -14.39
N ILE A 114 -12.19 1.34 -14.70
CA ILE A 114 -11.28 1.87 -15.72
C ILE A 114 -11.92 1.78 -17.11
N GLU A 115 -12.54 0.65 -17.46
CA GLU A 115 -13.24 0.50 -18.74
C GLU A 115 -14.42 1.48 -18.87
N ASP A 116 -15.21 1.66 -17.80
CA ASP A 116 -16.29 2.65 -17.77
C ASP A 116 -15.79 4.09 -17.99
N ILE A 117 -14.64 4.43 -17.42
CA ILE A 117 -14.04 5.76 -17.57
C ILE A 117 -13.57 5.95 -19.02
N LYS A 118 -12.90 4.95 -19.59
CA LYS A 118 -12.46 5.00 -21.00
C LYS A 118 -13.64 5.16 -21.96
N ALA A 119 -14.74 4.44 -21.71
CA ALA A 119 -15.95 4.54 -22.53
C ALA A 119 -16.65 5.91 -22.44
N LYS A 120 -16.48 6.63 -21.34
CA LYS A 120 -17.07 7.97 -21.12
C LYS A 120 -16.15 9.14 -21.50
N GLY A 121 -14.89 8.85 -21.74
CA GLY A 121 -13.86 9.86 -22.02
C GLY A 121 -13.57 10.06 -23.52
N GLU A 122 -14.32 9.41 -24.41
CA GLU A 122 -14.31 9.65 -25.88
C GLU A 122 -15.34 10.67 -26.30
#